data_3443dfa7fcdc368b683015a6f6bddb6f
#
_entry.id   3443dfa7fcdc368b683015a6f6bddb6f
#
_cell.length_a   1.000
_cell.length_b   1.000
_cell.length_c   1.000
_cell.angle_alpha   90.00
_cell.angle_beta   90.00
_cell.angle_gamma   90.00
#
_symmetry.space_group_name_H-M   'P 1'
#
loop_
_entity.id
_entity.type
_entity.pdbx_description
1 polymer ?
#
loop_
_entity_poly.entity_id
_entity_poly.type
_entity_poly.pdbx_seq_one_letter_code
_entity_poly.pdbx_strand_id
1 'polypeptide(L)'
;MVLRDKVIVLNRVETVDDYGGSQIQFIPVKHIYANVRIFFSHNEDGLQNRQGLSHLEGSLCSRDPIPTGYFEYDGNVYHILVRNPQSKKYLYKFRGVKDGKR
;
A
#
# COMPACT_ATOMS: atom_id res chain seq x y z
N MET A 1 2.98 22.29 -4.23
CA MET A 1 3.45 20.92 -3.98
C MET A 1 3.55 20.17 -5.29
N VAL A 2 4.68 19.57 -5.55
CA VAL A 2 4.90 18.78 -6.76
C VAL A 2 4.70 17.31 -6.41
N LEU A 3 3.78 16.65 -7.11
CA LEU A 3 3.50 15.23 -6.94
C LEU A 3 4.25 14.46 -8.02
N ARG A 4 5.26 13.68 -7.65
CA ARG A 4 6.19 13.07 -8.60
C ARG A 4 6.00 11.58 -8.78
N ASP A 5 5.42 10.92 -7.81
CA ASP A 5 5.37 9.47 -7.82
C ASP A 5 4.05 9.00 -8.41
N LYS A 6 4.14 8.10 -9.36
CA LYS A 6 2.95 7.48 -9.95
C LYS A 6 2.54 6.31 -9.10
N VAL A 7 1.30 6.33 -8.67
CA VAL A 7 0.71 5.32 -7.81
C VAL A 7 -0.50 4.72 -8.51
N ILE A 8 -0.63 3.42 -8.45
CA ILE A 8 -1.76 2.71 -9.02
C ILE A 8 -2.71 2.35 -7.89
N VAL A 9 -3.92 2.92 -7.95
CA VAL A 9 -4.96 2.58 -6.97
C VAL A 9 -5.50 1.19 -7.30
N LEU A 10 -5.53 0.33 -6.30
CA LEU A 10 -5.94 -1.07 -6.47
C LEU A 10 -7.24 -1.33 -5.75
N ASN A 11 -8.04 -2.23 -6.31
CA ASN A 11 -9.19 -2.79 -5.64
C ASN A 11 -8.86 -4.22 -5.21
N ARG A 12 -9.11 -4.53 -3.93
CA ARG A 12 -8.90 -5.87 -3.41
C ARG A 12 -10.15 -6.70 -3.67
N VAL A 13 -9.96 -7.79 -4.38
CA VAL A 13 -11.04 -8.71 -4.70
C VAL A 13 -10.70 -10.08 -4.13
N GLU A 14 -11.62 -10.66 -3.40
CA GLU A 14 -11.48 -12.00 -2.86
C GLU A 14 -12.44 -12.92 -3.60
N THR A 15 -11.92 -14.01 -4.15
CA THR A 15 -12.70 -15.03 -4.83
C THR A 15 -12.60 -16.33 -4.05
N VAL A 16 -13.71 -17.06 -3.96
CA VAL A 16 -13.76 -18.35 -3.30
C VAL A 16 -13.95 -19.39 -4.40
N ASP A 17 -13.08 -20.42 -4.42
CA ASP A 17 -13.21 -21.49 -5.39
C ASP A 17 -14.20 -22.55 -4.90
N ASP A 18 -14.45 -23.57 -5.75
CA ASP A 18 -15.42 -24.62 -5.46
C ASP A 18 -14.97 -25.54 -4.30
N TYR A 19 -13.71 -25.45 -3.92
CA TYR A 19 -13.13 -26.30 -2.88
C TYR A 19 -12.97 -25.56 -1.55
N GLY A 20 -13.55 -24.36 -1.44
CA GLY A 20 -13.45 -23.56 -0.24
C GLY A 20 -12.17 -22.76 -0.10
N GLY A 21 -11.27 -22.84 -1.08
CA GLY A 21 -10.09 -21.99 -1.10
C GLY A 21 -10.42 -20.56 -1.46
N SER A 22 -9.67 -19.61 -0.95
CA SER A 22 -9.85 -18.22 -1.29
C SER A 22 -8.59 -17.67 -1.94
N GLN A 23 -8.79 -16.80 -2.92
CA GLN A 23 -7.72 -16.08 -3.58
C GLN A 23 -7.99 -14.59 -3.48
N ILE A 24 -6.93 -13.84 -3.18
CA ILE A 24 -7.02 -12.40 -3.13
C ILE A 24 -6.29 -11.84 -4.34
N GLN A 25 -6.98 -10.98 -5.09
CA GLN A 25 -6.41 -10.31 -6.24
C GLN A 25 -6.52 -8.81 -6.06
N PHE A 26 -5.50 -8.10 -6.53
CA PHE A 26 -5.50 -6.65 -6.55
C PHE A 26 -5.63 -6.18 -8.00
N ILE A 27 -6.71 -5.49 -8.28
CA ILE A 27 -7.06 -5.08 -9.63
C ILE A 27 -6.84 -3.58 -9.77
N PRO A 28 -6.09 -3.13 -10.78
CA PRO A 28 -5.88 -1.70 -10.98
C PRO A 28 -7.20 -0.98 -11.28
N VAL A 29 -7.39 0.15 -10.62
CA VAL A 29 -8.58 0.98 -10.81
C VAL A 29 -8.23 2.24 -11.58
N LYS A 30 -7.20 2.95 -11.14
CA LYS A 30 -6.77 4.21 -11.75
C LYS A 30 -5.36 4.53 -11.32
N HIS A 31 -4.77 5.50 -11.99
CA HIS A 31 -3.46 6.05 -11.64
C HIS A 31 -3.64 7.41 -11.01
N ILE A 32 -2.86 7.69 -9.99
CA ILE A 32 -2.79 9.02 -9.39
C ILE A 32 -1.33 9.38 -9.18
N TYR A 33 -1.07 10.66 -8.96
CA TYR A 33 0.25 11.13 -8.60
C TYR A 33 0.26 11.51 -7.13
N ALA A 34 1.35 11.19 -6.47
CA ALA A 34 1.50 11.39 -5.04
C ALA A 34 2.95 11.64 -4.68
N ASN A 35 3.19 12.01 -3.45
CA ASN A 35 4.53 11.96 -2.85
C ASN A 35 4.56 10.77 -1.90
N VAL A 36 5.44 9.83 -2.19
CA VAL A 36 5.55 8.60 -1.42
C VAL A 36 6.88 8.60 -0.68
N ARG A 37 6.83 8.33 0.62
CA ARG A 37 8.01 8.14 1.45
C ARG A 37 7.94 6.77 2.07
N ILE A 38 8.97 5.99 1.88
CA ILE A 38 9.05 4.65 2.43
C ILE A 38 10.07 4.64 3.54
N PHE A 39 9.66 4.11 4.68
CA PHE A 39 10.53 3.90 5.83
C PHE A 39 10.65 2.41 6.05
N PHE A 40 11.84 1.96 6.40
CA PHE A 40 11.99 0.58 6.83
C PHE A 40 11.63 0.50 8.29
N SER A 41 10.61 -0.28 8.60
CA SER A 41 10.32 -0.63 9.97
C SER A 41 11.13 -1.87 10.30
N HIS A 42 12.13 -1.70 11.16
CA HIS A 42 12.86 -2.84 11.70
C HIS A 42 12.13 -3.36 12.91
N ASN A 43 12.00 -4.67 13.02
CA ASN A 43 11.79 -5.27 14.32
C ASN A 43 12.95 -4.84 15.21
N GLU A 44 12.64 -4.28 16.35
CA GLU A 44 13.67 -3.86 17.30
C GLU A 44 14.57 -5.02 17.71
N ASP A 45 14.03 -6.22 17.69
CA ASP A 45 14.83 -7.43 17.81
C ASP A 45 15.42 -7.78 16.46
N GLY A 46 16.57 -7.25 16.15
CA GLY A 46 17.28 -7.59 14.92
C GLY A 46 17.45 -9.09 14.73
N LEU A 47 17.41 -9.84 15.81
CA LEU A 47 17.51 -11.30 15.78
C LEU A 47 16.27 -11.96 15.21
N GLN A 48 15.14 -11.31 15.31
CA GLN A 48 13.88 -11.83 14.80
C GLN A 48 13.77 -11.69 13.31
N ASN A 49 14.62 -10.93 12.72
CA ASN A 49 14.53 -10.57 11.32
C ASN A 49 15.43 -11.43 10.45
N ARG A 50 15.65 -12.66 10.87
CA ARG A 50 16.49 -13.58 10.11
C ARG A 50 15.98 -13.89 8.73
N GLN A 51 14.70 -13.70 8.50
CA GLN A 51 14.08 -14.03 7.23
C GLN A 51 13.96 -12.83 6.32
N GLY A 52 14.56 -11.72 6.69
CA GLY A 52 14.52 -10.52 5.87
C GLY A 52 13.13 -9.90 5.76
N LEU A 53 12.26 -10.20 6.73
CA LEU A 53 10.92 -9.64 6.75
C LEU A 53 10.98 -8.20 7.27
N SER A 54 11.53 -7.32 6.46
CA SER A 54 11.41 -5.91 6.73
C SER A 54 10.00 -5.48 6.32
N HIS A 55 9.26 -4.91 7.25
CA HIS A 55 8.00 -4.30 6.93
C HIS A 55 8.27 -2.95 6.27
N LEU A 56 7.79 -2.82 5.04
CA LEU A 56 7.84 -1.54 4.38
C LEU A 56 6.66 -0.72 4.88
N GLU A 57 6.98 0.34 5.58
CA GLU A 57 5.99 1.31 6.04
C GLU A 57 6.34 2.66 5.45
N GLY A 58 5.34 3.53 5.35
CA GLY A 58 5.61 4.84 4.84
C GLY A 58 4.43 5.76 4.94
N SER A 59 4.61 6.92 4.32
CA SER A 59 3.57 7.92 4.21
C SER A 59 3.40 8.35 2.77
N LEU A 60 2.17 8.72 2.43
CA LEU A 60 1.80 9.15 1.09
C LEU A 60 0.99 10.44 1.21
N CYS A 61 1.29 11.39 0.35
CA CYS A 61 0.53 12.61 0.24
C CYS A 61 0.02 12.75 -1.19
N SER A 62 -1.29 12.88 -1.37
CA SER A 62 -1.89 13.00 -2.69
C SER A 62 -3.01 14.03 -2.70
N ARG A 63 -3.36 14.49 -3.89
CA ARG A 63 -4.54 15.35 -4.09
C ARG A 63 -5.80 14.54 -4.29
N ASP A 64 -5.64 13.32 -4.80
CA ASP A 64 -6.76 12.44 -5.07
C ASP A 64 -6.88 11.40 -3.97
N PRO A 65 -8.10 11.01 -3.60
CA PRO A 65 -8.28 10.00 -2.56
C PRO A 65 -7.97 8.61 -3.09
N ILE A 66 -7.63 7.72 -2.15
CA ILE A 66 -7.48 6.29 -2.41
C ILE A 66 -8.58 5.58 -1.63
N PRO A 67 -9.79 5.49 -2.19
CA PRO A 67 -10.94 4.99 -1.45
C PRO A 67 -10.89 3.50 -1.14
N THR A 68 -10.16 2.73 -1.95
CA THR A 68 -10.05 1.29 -1.74
C THR A 68 -9.13 0.92 -0.59
N GLY A 69 -8.24 1.82 -0.19
CA GLY A 69 -7.26 1.55 0.85
C GLY A 69 -6.05 0.75 0.40
N TYR A 70 -5.92 0.46 -0.89
CA TYR A 70 -4.81 -0.30 -1.44
C TYR A 70 -4.22 0.41 -2.64
N PHE A 71 -2.91 0.36 -2.77
CA PHE A 71 -2.23 0.92 -3.93
C PHE A 71 -0.94 0.16 -4.22
N GLU A 72 -0.46 0.31 -5.45
CA GLU A 72 0.82 -0.24 -5.87
C GLU A 72 1.78 0.90 -6.15
N TYR A 73 2.99 0.77 -5.65
CA TYR A 73 4.07 1.69 -5.93
C TYR A 73 5.36 0.90 -6.07
N ASP A 74 6.05 1.13 -7.18
CA ASP A 74 7.34 0.49 -7.45
C ASP A 74 7.28 -1.04 -7.37
N GLY A 75 6.18 -1.62 -7.86
CA GLY A 75 6.01 -3.06 -7.92
C GLY A 75 5.53 -3.71 -6.64
N ASN A 76 5.31 -2.94 -5.58
CA ASN A 76 4.85 -3.47 -4.30
C ASN A 76 3.46 -2.97 -3.99
N VAL A 77 2.67 -3.82 -3.35
CA VAL A 77 1.32 -3.48 -2.91
C VAL A 77 1.36 -3.02 -1.47
N TYR A 78 0.62 -1.95 -1.19
CA TYR A 78 0.56 -1.35 0.14
C TYR A 78 -0.88 -1.21 0.60
N HIS A 79 -1.08 -1.31 1.90
CA HIS A 79 -2.36 -1.13 2.55
C HIS A 79 -2.34 0.14 3.39
N ILE A 80 -3.32 0.98 3.22
CA ILE A 80 -3.44 2.22 3.97
C ILE A 80 -3.99 1.90 5.36
N LEU A 81 -3.24 2.29 6.39
CA LEU A 81 -3.61 2.06 7.78
C LEU A 81 -4.28 3.26 8.41
N VAL A 82 -3.81 4.46 8.08
CA VAL A 82 -4.32 5.69 8.69
C VAL A 82 -4.62 6.68 7.58
N ARG A 83 -5.79 7.29 7.66
CA ARG A 83 -6.22 8.33 6.73
C ARG A 83 -6.33 9.64 7.47
N ASN A 84 -5.72 10.67 6.93
CA ASN A 84 -5.77 12.01 7.50
C ASN A 84 -6.13 13.01 6.39
N PRO A 85 -7.42 13.20 6.10
CA PRO A 85 -7.83 14.14 5.07
C PRO A 85 -7.57 15.57 5.51
N GLN A 86 -7.05 16.36 4.60
CA GLN A 86 -6.83 17.79 4.80
C GLN A 86 -7.55 18.57 3.70
N SER A 87 -7.63 19.88 3.83
CA SER A 87 -8.49 20.69 2.97
C SER A 87 -8.19 20.55 1.48
N LYS A 88 -6.94 20.30 1.09
CA LYS A 88 -6.54 20.21 -0.32
C LYS A 88 -5.71 18.99 -0.63
N LYS A 89 -5.57 18.09 0.32
CA LYS A 89 -4.72 16.92 0.13
C LYS A 89 -5.10 15.82 1.09
N TYR A 90 -4.63 14.62 0.80
CA TYR A 90 -4.83 13.45 1.64
C TYR A 90 -3.48 12.94 2.12
N LEU A 91 -3.36 12.75 3.42
CA LEU A 91 -2.18 12.14 4.02
C LEU A 91 -2.54 10.74 4.48
N TYR A 92 -1.72 9.79 4.08
CA TYR A 92 -1.95 8.39 4.42
C TYR A 92 -0.70 7.79 5.03
N LYS A 93 -0.89 6.92 6.00
CA LYS A 93 0.16 6.02 6.45
C LYS A 93 -0.18 4.62 5.96
N PHE A 94 0.82 3.92 5.50
CA PHE A 94 0.60 2.62 4.87
C PHE A 94 1.67 1.62 5.30
N ARG A 95 1.37 0.35 5.05
CA ARG A 95 2.28 -0.76 5.28
C ARG A 95 2.27 -1.66 4.06
N GLY A 96 3.42 -2.25 3.75
CA GLY A 96 3.51 -3.23 2.68
C GLY A 96 2.66 -4.46 2.99
N VAL A 97 2.01 -4.97 1.96
CA VAL A 97 1.25 -6.21 2.06
C VAL A 97 2.24 -7.36 1.89
N LYS A 98 2.20 -8.31 2.81
CA LYS A 98 3.06 -9.48 2.72
C LYS A 98 2.67 -10.27 1.47
N ASP A 99 3.69 -10.60 0.66
CA ASP A 99 3.50 -11.28 -0.62
C ASP A 99 2.58 -10.53 -1.57
N GLY A 100 2.46 -9.22 -1.38
CA GLY A 100 1.58 -8.38 -2.16
C GLY A 100 2.14 -8.02 -3.51
N LYS A 101 2.23 -9.00 -4.39
CA LYS A 101 2.54 -8.76 -5.79
C LYS A 101 1.28 -9.02 -6.61
N ARG A 102 1.09 -8.20 -7.60
CA ARG A 102 0.02 -8.44 -8.56
C ARG A 102 0.36 -9.58 -9.48
#